data_33274b1b14a76f9fc481f776d12282cb
#
_entry.id   33274b1b14a76f9fc481f776d12282cb
#
_cell.length_a   1.000
_cell.length_b   1.000
_cell.length_c   1.000
_cell.angle_alpha   90.00
_cell.angle_beta   90.00
_cell.angle_gamma   90.00
#
_symmetry.space_group_name_H-M   'P 1'
#
loop_
_entity.id
_entity.type
_entity.pdbx_description
1 polymer ?
#
loop_
_entity_poly.entity_id
_entity_poly.type
_entity_poly.pdbx_seq_one_letter_code
_entity_poly.pdbx_strand_id
1 'polypeptide(L)'
;MKRPHVKIKPLIWLRRFRKRRGYGVHSPFAFNYITRVCNETTPYYKYKELSAEEKELSKLMEDHWSKAETSKVKRLLFRMVNRAQPFTLVEAGPDTSATLYLRSAKAHMDMLHIYQEEDLQKIAELQIDFLYLRYQNEVFTEKIFYGCLPCTTEKSVFCIQGIHQDKAMEALWKRMQQEAVVTFDLYDVGILHFDKTYYKQDYIVNF
;
A
#
# COMPACT_ATOMS: atom_id res chain seq x y z
N MET A 1 -17.74 5.48 10.51
CA MET A 1 -16.63 5.64 9.52
C MET A 1 -17.02 4.90 8.23
N LYS A 2 -17.03 5.54 7.06
CA LYS A 2 -17.33 4.87 5.78
C LYS A 2 -16.20 3.89 5.48
N ARG A 3 -16.52 2.67 5.07
CA ARG A 3 -15.53 1.66 4.68
C ARG A 3 -14.69 2.19 3.51
N PRO A 4 -13.34 2.18 3.59
CA PRO A 4 -12.48 2.67 2.50
C PRO A 4 -12.41 1.72 1.29
N HIS A 5 -13.29 0.71 1.23
CA HIS A 5 -13.34 -0.22 0.10
C HIS A 5 -14.33 0.27 -0.93
N VAL A 6 -13.81 0.87 -1.98
CA VAL A 6 -14.61 1.14 -3.19
C VAL A 6 -14.73 -0.18 -3.94
N LYS A 7 -15.88 -0.84 -3.85
CA LYS A 7 -16.16 -2.00 -4.71
C LYS A 7 -15.99 -1.56 -6.16
N ILE A 8 -15.06 -2.17 -6.86
CA ILE A 8 -14.87 -1.93 -8.31
C ILE A 8 -16.21 -2.13 -8.99
N LYS A 9 -16.73 -1.06 -9.60
CA LYS A 9 -17.96 -1.16 -10.41
C LYS A 9 -17.69 -2.16 -11.54
N PRO A 10 -18.64 -3.04 -11.90
CA PRO A 10 -18.43 -4.07 -12.94
C PRO A 10 -17.84 -3.55 -14.25
N LEU A 11 -18.27 -2.35 -14.67
CA LEU A 11 -17.72 -1.68 -15.86
C LEU A 11 -16.24 -1.30 -15.73
N ILE A 12 -15.79 -0.89 -14.56
CA ILE A 12 -14.38 -0.55 -14.32
C ILE A 12 -13.54 -1.84 -14.32
N TRP A 13 -14.04 -2.91 -13.72
CA TRP A 13 -13.41 -4.22 -13.76
C TRP A 13 -13.24 -4.72 -15.20
N LEU A 14 -14.28 -4.61 -16.03
CA LEU A 14 -14.23 -5.01 -17.43
C LEU A 14 -13.20 -4.19 -18.24
N ARG A 15 -13.14 -2.87 -18.01
CA ARG A 15 -12.12 -2.00 -18.64
C ARG A 15 -10.70 -2.36 -18.22
N ARG A 16 -10.49 -2.81 -16.95
CA ARG A 16 -9.20 -3.23 -16.42
C ARG A 16 -8.87 -4.70 -16.74
N PHE A 17 -9.81 -5.47 -17.27
CA PHE A 17 -9.64 -6.91 -17.51
C PHE A 17 -8.42 -7.25 -18.39
N ARG A 18 -8.16 -6.45 -19.43
CA ARG A 18 -6.98 -6.60 -20.30
C ARG A 18 -5.65 -6.27 -19.62
N LYS A 19 -5.66 -5.63 -18.45
CA LYS A 19 -4.47 -5.22 -17.67
C LYS A 19 -4.17 -6.20 -16.54
N ARG A 20 -4.52 -7.47 -16.73
CA ARG A 20 -4.27 -8.53 -15.75
C ARG A 20 -2.88 -9.14 -15.96
N ARG A 21 -2.25 -9.53 -14.85
CA ARG A 21 -1.02 -10.35 -14.83
C ARG A 21 0.12 -9.83 -15.71
N GLY A 22 0.24 -8.50 -15.86
CA GLY A 22 1.34 -7.91 -16.63
C GLY A 22 1.19 -7.99 -18.15
N TYR A 23 0.00 -8.27 -18.68
CA TYR A 23 -0.21 -8.26 -20.13
C TYR A 23 0.09 -6.88 -20.73
N GLY A 24 0.97 -6.84 -21.75
CA GLY A 24 1.42 -5.60 -22.41
C GLY A 24 2.44 -4.79 -21.61
N VAL A 25 3.01 -5.32 -20.52
CA VAL A 25 4.07 -4.67 -19.74
C VAL A 25 5.43 -5.09 -20.27
N HIS A 26 6.20 -4.12 -20.79
CA HIS A 26 7.52 -4.37 -21.39
C HIS A 26 8.67 -4.22 -20.36
N SER A 27 8.47 -3.49 -19.27
CA SER A 27 9.48 -3.36 -18.21
C SER A 27 9.64 -4.67 -17.44
N PRO A 28 10.84 -5.29 -17.40
CA PRO A 28 11.08 -6.50 -16.62
C PRO A 28 10.79 -6.31 -15.12
N PHE A 29 11.12 -5.13 -14.57
CA PHE A 29 10.80 -4.79 -13.19
C PHE A 29 9.29 -4.79 -12.96
N ALA A 30 8.55 -4.01 -13.75
CA ALA A 30 7.10 -3.89 -13.58
C ALA A 30 6.38 -5.22 -13.81
N PHE A 31 6.81 -5.99 -14.83
CA PHE A 31 6.26 -7.33 -15.08
C PHE A 31 6.46 -8.27 -13.88
N ASN A 32 7.68 -8.32 -13.34
CA ASN A 32 7.98 -9.14 -12.15
C ASN A 32 7.19 -8.67 -10.92
N TYR A 33 7.08 -7.35 -10.72
CA TYR A 33 6.34 -6.80 -9.58
C TYR A 33 4.85 -7.14 -9.66
N ILE A 34 4.24 -6.95 -10.84
CA ILE A 34 2.83 -7.28 -11.07
C ILE A 34 2.56 -8.78 -10.87
N THR A 35 3.41 -9.64 -11.42
CA THR A 35 3.17 -11.09 -11.41
C THR A 35 3.51 -11.74 -10.08
N ARG A 36 4.62 -11.35 -9.44
CA ARG A 36 5.15 -12.00 -8.24
C ARG A 36 4.84 -11.28 -6.93
N VAL A 37 4.36 -10.03 -6.98
CA VAL A 37 3.95 -9.28 -5.77
C VAL A 37 2.45 -9.00 -5.82
N CYS A 38 1.96 -8.31 -6.87
CA CYS A 38 0.54 -7.94 -6.92
C CYS A 38 -0.36 -9.18 -7.12
N ASN A 39 -0.09 -10.00 -8.12
CA ASN A 39 -0.94 -11.13 -8.52
C ASN A 39 -0.43 -12.51 -8.05
N GLU A 40 0.51 -12.56 -7.09
CA GLU A 40 0.96 -13.82 -6.52
C GLU A 40 -0.19 -14.55 -5.81
N THR A 41 -0.39 -15.79 -6.20
CA THR A 41 -1.45 -16.65 -5.68
C THR A 41 -0.94 -17.76 -4.77
N THR A 42 0.37 -18.03 -4.79
CA THR A 42 0.98 -19.04 -3.94
C THR A 42 0.79 -18.68 -2.47
N PRO A 43 0.20 -19.56 -1.65
CA PRO A 43 -0.03 -19.26 -0.25
C PRO A 43 1.29 -19.29 0.52
N TYR A 44 1.59 -18.20 1.23
CA TYR A 44 2.66 -18.19 2.22
C TYR A 44 2.19 -18.93 3.48
N TYR A 45 3.09 -19.71 4.11
CA TYR A 45 2.76 -20.47 5.32
C TYR A 45 2.20 -19.58 6.46
N LYS A 46 2.70 -18.34 6.56
CA LYS A 46 2.24 -17.34 7.54
C LYS A 46 0.77 -16.90 7.37
N TYR A 47 0.18 -17.01 6.19
CA TYR A 47 -1.19 -16.52 5.99
C TYR A 47 -2.24 -17.23 6.84
N LYS A 48 -2.04 -18.53 7.12
CA LYS A 48 -2.94 -19.31 7.97
C LYS A 48 -2.85 -18.84 9.43
N GLU A 49 -1.62 -18.66 9.93
CA GLU A 49 -1.35 -18.16 11.28
C GLU A 49 -1.94 -16.76 11.46
N LEU A 50 -1.61 -15.82 10.55
CA LEU A 50 -2.10 -14.44 10.58
C LEU A 50 -3.63 -14.36 10.55
N SER A 51 -4.27 -15.19 9.73
CA SER A 51 -5.74 -15.23 9.66
C SER A 51 -6.37 -15.76 10.95
N ALA A 52 -5.72 -16.70 11.64
CA ALA A 52 -6.18 -17.21 12.93
C ALA A 52 -5.98 -16.15 14.03
N GLU A 53 -4.80 -15.52 14.10
CA GLU A 53 -4.50 -14.43 15.03
C GLU A 53 -5.44 -13.23 14.85
N GLU A 54 -5.65 -12.80 13.61
CA GLU A 54 -6.61 -11.74 13.29
C GLU A 54 -8.01 -12.06 13.79
N LYS A 55 -8.46 -13.31 13.61
CA LYS A 55 -9.78 -13.76 14.05
C LYS A 55 -9.92 -13.73 15.58
N GLU A 56 -8.87 -14.11 16.32
CA GLU A 56 -8.90 -14.05 17.78
C GLU A 56 -8.90 -12.60 18.27
N LEU A 57 -8.01 -11.75 17.73
CA LEU A 57 -7.93 -10.35 18.11
C LEU A 57 -9.21 -9.58 17.74
N SER A 58 -9.86 -9.92 16.63
CA SER A 58 -11.11 -9.26 16.21
C SER A 58 -12.27 -9.44 17.17
N LYS A 59 -12.20 -10.41 18.10
CA LYS A 59 -13.19 -10.59 19.17
C LYS A 59 -13.06 -9.53 20.28
N LEU A 60 -11.85 -8.94 20.41
CA LEU A 60 -11.50 -7.97 21.43
C LEU A 60 -11.48 -6.54 20.89
N MET A 61 -11.35 -6.39 19.58
CA MET A 61 -11.23 -5.12 18.89
C MET A 61 -12.56 -4.67 18.31
N GLU A 62 -12.67 -3.39 18.02
CA GLU A 62 -13.85 -2.85 17.35
C GLU A 62 -14.01 -3.40 15.93
N ASP A 63 -15.25 -3.45 15.46
CA ASP A 63 -15.65 -4.05 14.16
C ASP A 63 -14.86 -3.55 12.94
N HIS A 64 -14.43 -2.28 12.97
CA HIS A 64 -13.68 -1.71 11.86
C HIS A 64 -12.23 -2.20 11.78
N TRP A 65 -11.65 -2.67 12.89
CA TRP A 65 -10.24 -3.07 12.97
C TRP A 65 -9.87 -4.19 11.98
N SER A 66 -10.67 -5.23 11.87
CA SER A 66 -10.39 -6.36 10.96
C SER A 66 -10.97 -6.17 9.56
N LYS A 67 -11.91 -5.23 9.39
CA LYS A 67 -12.67 -5.02 8.15
C LYS A 67 -12.19 -3.81 7.34
N ALA A 68 -11.19 -3.08 7.83
CA ALA A 68 -10.67 -1.90 7.16
C ALA A 68 -10.02 -2.23 5.80
N GLU A 69 -9.29 -3.34 5.73
CA GLU A 69 -8.72 -3.86 4.48
C GLU A 69 -9.28 -5.25 4.15
N THR A 70 -9.36 -5.55 2.84
CA THR A 70 -9.67 -6.92 2.40
C THR A 70 -8.49 -7.86 2.69
N SER A 71 -8.75 -9.15 2.86
CA SER A 71 -7.68 -10.16 3.00
C SER A 71 -6.70 -10.13 1.83
N LYS A 72 -7.17 -9.71 0.65
CA LYS A 72 -6.34 -9.56 -0.55
C LYS A 72 -5.33 -8.42 -0.39
N VAL A 73 -5.75 -7.26 0.11
CA VAL A 73 -4.88 -6.11 0.39
C VAL A 73 -3.90 -6.45 1.51
N LYS A 74 -4.34 -7.06 2.61
CA LYS A 74 -3.46 -7.48 3.70
C LYS A 74 -2.35 -8.42 3.23
N ARG A 75 -2.68 -9.44 2.43
CA ARG A 75 -1.70 -10.34 1.83
C ARG A 75 -0.78 -9.63 0.83
N LEU A 76 -1.27 -8.63 0.11
CA LEU A 76 -0.43 -7.79 -0.76
C LEU A 76 0.61 -7.03 0.08
N LEU A 77 0.19 -6.37 1.15
CA LEU A 77 1.09 -5.65 2.07
C LEU A 77 2.18 -6.56 2.62
N PHE A 78 1.82 -7.77 3.07
CA PHE A 78 2.80 -8.78 3.48
C PHE A 78 3.84 -9.05 2.38
N ARG A 79 3.39 -9.30 1.13
CA ARG A 79 4.30 -9.58 0.01
C ARG A 79 5.18 -8.39 -0.36
N MET A 80 4.62 -7.17 -0.28
CA MET A 80 5.36 -5.93 -0.55
C MET A 80 6.50 -5.74 0.45
N VAL A 81 6.22 -5.86 1.75
CA VAL A 81 7.23 -5.76 2.81
C VAL A 81 8.25 -6.89 2.69
N ASN A 82 7.80 -8.13 2.47
CA ASN A 82 8.70 -9.27 2.25
C ASN A 82 9.60 -9.08 1.01
N ARG A 83 9.13 -8.38 -0.02
CA ARG A 83 9.93 -8.06 -1.22
C ARG A 83 10.87 -6.89 -1.00
N ALA A 84 10.41 -5.83 -0.33
CA ALA A 84 11.17 -4.60 -0.10
C ALA A 84 12.25 -4.77 0.98
N GLN A 85 12.02 -5.67 1.96
CA GLN A 85 12.91 -5.89 3.10
C GLN A 85 13.32 -4.59 3.83
N PRO A 86 12.36 -3.71 4.21
CA PRO A 86 12.64 -2.39 4.75
C PRO A 86 13.33 -2.48 6.12
N PHE A 87 14.24 -1.56 6.41
CA PHE A 87 14.72 -1.32 7.78
C PHE A 87 13.73 -0.46 8.55
N THR A 88 13.24 0.60 7.92
CA THR A 88 12.25 1.52 8.50
C THR A 88 10.93 1.41 7.75
N LEU A 89 9.88 1.00 8.46
CA LEU A 89 8.52 1.00 7.98
C LEU A 89 7.71 2.04 8.75
N VAL A 90 7.04 2.93 8.01
CA VAL A 90 6.07 3.88 8.56
C VAL A 90 4.67 3.43 8.19
N GLU A 91 3.81 3.35 9.18
CA GLU A 91 2.39 3.07 9.04
C GLU A 91 1.61 4.31 9.49
N ALA A 92 0.76 4.85 8.62
CA ALA A 92 0.01 6.06 8.92
C ALA A 92 -1.50 5.86 8.79
N GLY A 93 -2.24 6.39 9.74
CA GLY A 93 -3.70 6.29 9.84
C GLY A 93 -4.17 5.44 11.03
N PRO A 94 -5.46 5.08 11.09
CA PRO A 94 -6.03 4.34 12.21
C PRO A 94 -5.49 2.91 12.28
N ASP A 95 -5.41 2.35 13.50
CA ASP A 95 -5.02 0.96 13.71
C ASP A 95 -5.98 -0.02 13.02
N THR A 96 -5.41 -0.99 12.30
CA THR A 96 -6.16 -2.07 11.65
C THR A 96 -5.40 -3.38 11.69
N SER A 97 -6.07 -4.47 11.34
CA SER A 97 -5.43 -5.79 11.26
C SER A 97 -4.33 -5.89 10.19
N ALA A 98 -4.21 -4.91 9.27
CA ALA A 98 -3.11 -4.88 8.31
C ALA A 98 -1.74 -4.77 8.99
N THR A 99 -1.66 -4.13 10.16
CA THR A 99 -0.44 -4.04 10.99
C THR A 99 0.16 -5.41 11.29
N LEU A 100 -0.66 -6.44 11.54
CA LEU A 100 -0.21 -7.81 11.76
C LEU A 100 0.56 -8.35 10.54
N TYR A 101 0.01 -8.11 9.35
CA TYR A 101 0.61 -8.58 8.09
C TYR A 101 1.90 -7.84 7.75
N LEU A 102 1.95 -6.53 8.00
CA LEU A 102 3.16 -5.71 7.81
C LEU A 102 4.29 -6.20 8.73
N ARG A 103 4.00 -6.32 10.03
CA ARG A 103 4.97 -6.73 11.06
C ARG A 103 5.49 -8.16 10.86
N SER A 104 4.63 -9.07 10.41
CA SER A 104 4.98 -10.48 10.23
C SER A 104 5.75 -10.77 8.94
N ALA A 105 5.85 -9.81 8.02
CA ALA A 105 6.50 -10.00 6.73
C ALA A 105 8.04 -9.96 6.81
N LYS A 106 8.59 -9.31 7.84
CA LYS A 106 10.02 -9.23 8.11
C LYS A 106 10.28 -9.16 9.61
N ALA A 107 11.22 -9.97 10.10
CA ALA A 107 11.78 -9.83 11.44
C ALA A 107 12.78 -8.65 11.48
N HIS A 108 12.93 -8.03 12.65
CA HIS A 108 13.89 -6.94 12.88
C HIS A 108 13.72 -5.76 11.91
N MET A 109 12.61 -5.09 12.02
CA MET A 109 12.24 -3.89 11.29
C MET A 109 11.78 -2.83 12.29
N ASP A 110 12.27 -1.61 12.15
CA ASP A 110 11.79 -0.47 12.92
C ASP A 110 10.45 -0.02 12.34
N MET A 111 9.41 -0.13 13.15
CA MET A 111 8.05 0.21 12.75
C MET A 111 7.54 1.40 13.54
N LEU A 112 7.25 2.49 12.84
CA LEU A 112 6.74 3.74 13.37
C LEU A 112 5.28 3.94 12.96
N HIS A 113 4.47 4.48 13.85
CA HIS A 113 3.08 4.78 13.58
C HIS A 113 2.80 6.28 13.64
N ILE A 114 2.12 6.80 12.62
CA ILE A 114 1.67 8.19 12.49
C ILE A 114 0.15 8.19 12.61
N TYR A 115 -0.37 8.73 13.70
CA TYR A 115 -1.81 8.87 13.92
C TYR A 115 -2.34 10.24 13.47
N GLN A 116 -1.49 11.25 13.55
CA GLN A 116 -1.81 12.65 13.29
C GLN A 116 -0.61 13.38 12.67
N GLU A 117 -0.83 14.58 12.14
CA GLU A 117 0.18 15.34 11.39
C GLU A 117 1.41 15.69 12.24
N GLU A 118 1.21 15.95 13.53
CA GLU A 118 2.28 16.28 14.47
C GLU A 118 3.31 15.17 14.63
N ASP A 119 2.89 13.92 14.38
CA ASP A 119 3.78 12.75 14.43
C ASP A 119 4.83 12.76 13.31
N LEU A 120 4.69 13.59 12.26
CA LEU A 120 5.70 13.77 11.22
C LEU A 120 7.06 14.22 11.77
N GLN A 121 7.08 14.89 12.89
CA GLN A 121 8.33 15.27 13.57
C GLN A 121 9.17 14.06 13.97
N LYS A 122 8.52 12.91 14.23
CA LYS A 122 9.22 11.66 14.63
C LYS A 122 10.02 11.03 13.47
N ILE A 123 9.73 11.40 12.25
CA ILE A 123 10.35 10.82 11.04
C ILE A 123 11.22 11.80 10.26
N ALA A 124 11.28 13.06 10.66
CA ALA A 124 11.93 14.14 9.90
C ALA A 124 13.41 13.89 9.57
N GLU A 125 14.12 13.11 10.39
CA GLU A 125 15.54 12.75 10.20
C GLU A 125 15.75 11.29 9.77
N LEU A 126 14.66 10.54 9.50
CA LEU A 126 14.74 9.13 9.16
C LEU A 126 14.68 8.93 7.65
N GLN A 127 15.28 7.83 7.18
CA GLN A 127 15.02 7.30 5.85
C GLN A 127 13.85 6.32 5.93
N ILE A 128 12.84 6.50 5.09
CA ILE A 128 11.66 5.64 5.04
C ILE A 128 11.82 4.66 3.88
N ASP A 129 12.00 3.38 4.20
CA ASP A 129 12.06 2.35 3.16
C ASP A 129 10.68 1.90 2.71
N PHE A 130 9.69 1.91 3.63
CA PHE A 130 8.32 1.52 3.32
C PHE A 130 7.32 2.41 4.04
N LEU A 131 6.34 2.95 3.31
CA LEU A 131 5.19 3.66 3.87
C LEU A 131 3.91 2.90 3.52
N TYR A 132 3.08 2.60 4.53
CA TYR A 132 1.69 2.27 4.34
C TYR A 132 0.80 3.38 4.86
N LEU A 133 0.12 4.10 3.97
CA LEU A 133 -0.74 5.23 4.28
C LEU A 133 -2.21 4.84 4.08
N ARG A 134 -2.93 4.69 5.19
CA ARG A 134 -4.36 4.39 5.19
C ARG A 134 -5.17 5.65 4.91
N TYR A 135 -6.25 5.45 4.18
CA TYR A 135 -7.17 6.53 3.91
C TYR A 135 -7.96 6.92 5.17
N GLN A 136 -7.88 8.18 5.55
CA GLN A 136 -8.81 8.84 6.50
C GLN A 136 -9.66 9.87 5.76
N ASN A 137 -9.00 10.80 5.12
CA ASN A 137 -9.54 11.80 4.20
C ASN A 137 -8.41 12.30 3.29
N GLU A 138 -8.74 13.07 2.27
CA GLU A 138 -7.75 13.56 1.30
C GLU A 138 -6.72 14.48 1.94
N VAL A 139 -7.13 15.40 2.83
CA VAL A 139 -6.22 16.36 3.47
C VAL A 139 -5.14 15.66 4.30
N PHE A 140 -5.55 14.70 5.15
CA PHE A 140 -4.61 13.89 5.92
C PHE A 140 -3.65 13.12 4.99
N THR A 141 -4.20 12.47 3.97
CA THR A 141 -3.41 11.69 3.01
C THR A 141 -2.38 12.56 2.30
N GLU A 142 -2.76 13.77 1.86
CA GLU A 142 -1.86 14.72 1.21
C GLU A 142 -0.73 15.16 2.13
N LYS A 143 -1.05 15.58 3.35
CA LYS A 143 -0.06 16.07 4.32
C LYS A 143 0.94 14.99 4.72
N ILE A 144 0.46 13.78 5.03
CA ILE A 144 1.36 12.68 5.39
C ILE A 144 2.23 12.27 4.22
N PHE A 145 1.67 12.17 3.01
CA PHE A 145 2.46 11.81 1.82
C PHE A 145 3.59 12.80 1.58
N TYR A 146 3.28 14.10 1.49
CA TYR A 146 4.29 15.12 1.24
C TYR A 146 5.25 15.34 2.42
N GLY A 147 4.79 15.09 3.65
CA GLY A 147 5.66 15.08 4.83
C GLY A 147 6.67 13.92 4.83
N CYS A 148 6.28 12.75 4.32
CA CYS A 148 7.16 11.59 4.20
C CYS A 148 8.07 11.65 2.95
N LEU A 149 7.69 12.41 1.92
CA LEU A 149 8.39 12.42 0.64
C LEU A 149 9.88 12.83 0.74
N PRO A 150 10.28 13.84 1.53
CA PRO A 150 11.70 14.19 1.71
C PRO A 150 12.54 13.08 2.34
N CYS A 151 11.89 12.14 3.05
CA CYS A 151 12.51 11.01 3.74
C CYS A 151 12.73 9.79 2.82
N THR A 152 12.39 9.89 1.52
CA THR A 152 12.51 8.78 0.57
C THR A 152 13.93 8.58 0.09
N THR A 153 14.25 7.33 -0.23
CA THR A 153 15.42 6.90 -0.98
C THR A 153 14.99 6.25 -2.29
N GLU A 154 15.93 5.89 -3.15
CA GLU A 154 15.63 5.14 -4.38
C GLU A 154 15.00 3.76 -4.10
N LYS A 155 15.21 3.19 -2.91
CA LYS A 155 14.65 1.88 -2.50
C LYS A 155 13.28 1.98 -1.86
N SER A 156 12.80 3.20 -1.58
CA SER A 156 11.53 3.42 -0.90
C SER A 156 10.36 2.93 -1.71
N VAL A 157 9.37 2.37 -0.99
CA VAL A 157 8.10 1.91 -1.57
C VAL A 157 6.96 2.47 -0.74
N PHE A 158 6.10 3.26 -1.35
CA PHE A 158 4.91 3.80 -0.71
C PHE A 158 3.66 3.07 -1.20
N CYS A 159 2.78 2.70 -0.28
CA CYS A 159 1.49 2.10 -0.55
C CYS A 159 0.38 2.98 0.03
N ILE A 160 -0.45 3.55 -0.81
CA ILE A 160 -1.50 4.51 -0.47
C ILE A 160 -2.86 3.85 -0.64
N GLN A 161 -3.66 3.79 0.43
CA GLN A 161 -5.01 3.24 0.39
C GLN A 161 -6.03 4.28 -0.10
N GLY A 162 -7.06 3.81 -0.81
CA GLY A 162 -8.22 4.62 -1.15
C GLY A 162 -8.01 5.62 -2.29
N ILE A 163 -7.06 5.35 -3.21
CA ILE A 163 -6.71 6.26 -4.33
C ILE A 163 -7.88 6.58 -5.27
N HIS A 164 -8.96 5.78 -5.24
CA HIS A 164 -10.21 6.00 -5.98
C HIS A 164 -11.42 6.15 -5.06
N GLN A 165 -11.21 6.58 -3.80
CA GLN A 165 -12.28 6.75 -2.83
C GLN A 165 -13.29 7.82 -3.25
N ASP A 166 -12.81 8.93 -3.76
CA ASP A 166 -13.56 10.06 -4.29
C ASP A 166 -12.74 10.85 -5.32
N LYS A 167 -13.33 11.90 -5.89
CA LYS A 167 -12.68 12.73 -6.93
C LYS A 167 -11.47 13.51 -6.40
N ALA A 168 -11.48 13.92 -5.13
CA ALA A 168 -10.35 14.63 -4.53
C ALA A 168 -9.14 13.68 -4.39
N MET A 169 -9.37 12.46 -3.91
CA MET A 169 -8.34 11.42 -3.85
C MET A 169 -7.82 11.00 -5.23
N GLU A 170 -8.68 10.91 -6.25
CA GLU A 170 -8.22 10.63 -7.62
C GLU A 170 -7.32 11.75 -8.17
N ALA A 171 -7.64 13.02 -7.86
CA ALA A 171 -6.79 14.15 -8.24
C ALA A 171 -5.48 14.16 -7.46
N LEU A 172 -5.52 13.88 -6.15
CA LEU A 172 -4.33 13.75 -5.31
C LEU A 172 -3.44 12.60 -5.79
N TRP A 173 -4.01 11.42 -6.10
CA TRP A 173 -3.26 10.29 -6.63
C TRP A 173 -2.47 10.66 -7.89
N LYS A 174 -3.09 11.42 -8.81
CA LYS A 174 -2.38 11.91 -10.02
C LYS A 174 -1.20 12.83 -9.69
N ARG A 175 -1.31 13.67 -8.65
CA ARG A 175 -0.19 14.49 -8.19
C ARG A 175 0.91 13.63 -7.57
N MET A 176 0.54 12.68 -6.69
CA MET A 176 1.51 11.74 -6.10
C MET A 176 2.26 10.93 -7.15
N GLN A 177 1.59 10.52 -8.22
CA GLN A 177 2.23 9.81 -9.32
C GLN A 177 3.35 10.62 -9.97
N GLN A 178 3.30 11.95 -9.99
CA GLN A 178 4.37 12.78 -10.57
C GLN A 178 5.65 12.74 -9.73
N GLU A 179 5.53 12.53 -8.43
CA GLU A 179 6.66 12.47 -7.50
C GLU A 179 7.44 11.14 -7.56
N ALA A 180 6.83 10.08 -8.08
CA ALA A 180 7.43 8.76 -8.16
C ALA A 180 7.92 8.44 -9.58
N VAL A 181 8.73 7.40 -9.72
CA VAL A 181 9.27 6.93 -11.01
C VAL A 181 8.38 5.83 -11.61
N VAL A 182 8.04 4.81 -10.84
CA VAL A 182 7.14 3.76 -11.30
C VAL A 182 5.95 3.67 -10.35
N THR A 183 4.74 3.69 -10.89
CA THR A 183 3.53 3.58 -10.09
C THR A 183 2.62 2.44 -10.55
N PHE A 184 1.87 1.87 -9.60
CA PHE A 184 0.88 0.84 -9.88
C PHE A 184 -0.45 1.23 -9.24
N ASP A 185 -1.47 1.42 -10.07
CA ASP A 185 -2.84 1.65 -9.64
C ASP A 185 -3.58 0.31 -9.62
N LEU A 186 -3.83 -0.21 -8.41
CA LEU A 186 -4.56 -1.45 -8.16
C LEU A 186 -6.03 -1.22 -7.79
N TYR A 187 -6.52 -0.01 -7.93
CA TYR A 187 -7.82 0.50 -7.58
C TYR A 187 -8.01 0.81 -6.09
N ASP A 188 -7.96 -0.19 -5.19
CA ASP A 188 -8.08 0.02 -3.74
C ASP A 188 -6.84 0.67 -3.16
N VAL A 189 -5.69 0.38 -3.74
CA VAL A 189 -4.39 0.89 -3.32
C VAL A 189 -3.55 1.33 -4.52
N GLY A 190 -2.76 2.37 -4.32
CA GLY A 190 -1.71 2.82 -5.23
C GLY A 190 -0.33 2.51 -4.65
N ILE A 191 0.60 2.11 -5.50
CA ILE A 191 1.97 1.80 -5.12
C ILE A 191 2.91 2.74 -5.88
N LEU A 192 3.89 3.30 -5.17
CA LEU A 192 4.88 4.23 -5.73
C LEU A 192 6.29 3.72 -5.44
N HIS A 193 7.13 3.73 -6.47
CA HIS A 193 8.56 3.42 -6.41
C HIS A 193 9.37 4.63 -6.88
N PHE A 194 10.49 4.91 -6.21
CA PHE A 194 11.30 6.11 -6.40
C PHE A 194 12.65 5.87 -7.08
N ASP A 195 12.92 4.64 -7.51
CA ASP A 195 14.19 4.27 -8.15
C ASP A 195 14.35 4.93 -9.53
N LYS A 196 15.24 5.90 -9.60
CA LYS A 196 15.53 6.70 -10.79
C LYS A 196 16.29 5.94 -11.89
N THR A 197 16.71 4.71 -11.64
CA THR A 197 17.30 3.85 -12.68
C THR A 197 16.25 3.32 -13.66
N TYR A 198 14.95 3.39 -13.29
CA TYR A 198 13.85 3.05 -14.17
C TYR A 198 13.31 4.25 -14.93
N TYR A 199 12.64 3.99 -16.05
CA TYR A 199 11.88 5.01 -16.77
C TYR A 199 10.57 5.33 -16.07
N LYS A 200 10.18 6.61 -16.07
CA LYS A 200 8.90 7.07 -15.55
C LYS A 200 7.76 6.34 -16.23
N GLN A 201 6.95 5.61 -15.45
CA GLN A 201 5.86 4.81 -15.98
C GLN A 201 4.76 4.55 -14.97
N ASP A 202 3.51 4.75 -15.39
CA ASP A 202 2.32 4.53 -14.57
C ASP A 202 1.53 3.33 -15.10
N TYR A 203 1.34 2.32 -14.25
CA TYR A 203 0.65 1.10 -14.59
C TYR A 203 -0.71 1.02 -13.91
N ILE A 204 -1.75 0.72 -14.69
CA ILE A 204 -3.04 0.32 -14.15
C ILE A 204 -3.08 -1.20 -14.14
N VAL A 205 -3.31 -1.79 -12.97
CA VAL A 205 -3.32 -3.25 -12.78
C VAL A 205 -4.71 -3.69 -12.32
N ASN A 206 -5.24 -4.74 -12.92
CA ASN A 206 -6.45 -5.37 -12.43
C ASN A 206 -6.08 -6.34 -11.29
N PHE A 207 -6.31 -5.87 -10.09
CA PHE A 207 -5.97 -6.54 -8.84
C PHE A 207 -7.22 -7.08 -8.15
#